data_2c8bd292d88fb7d99e70c5e0e4985956
#
_entry.id   2c8bd292d88fb7d99e70c5e0e4985956
#
_cell.length_a   1.000
_cell.length_b   1.000
_cell.length_c   1.000
_cell.angle_alpha   90.00
_cell.angle_beta   90.00
_cell.angle_gamma   90.00
#
_symmetry.space_group_name_H-M   'P 1'
#
loop_
_entity.id
_entity.type
_entity.pdbx_description
1 polymer ?
#
loop_
_entity_poly.entity_id
_entity_poly.type
_entity_poly.pdbx_seq_one_letter_code
_entity_poly.pdbx_strand_id
1 'polypeptide(L)' 'MSLLKVEQETIILFNEAEATASVYTHNAALQRVLLELCQTHPAQVRQTEDNRHGGLTFELPKKWVKITP' A
#
# COMPACT_ATOMS: atom_id res chain seq x y z
N MET A 1 -9.70 -24.54 -6.29
CA MET A 1 -10.07 -23.26 -6.91
C MET A 1 -9.15 -22.17 -6.43
N SER A 2 -8.69 -21.37 -7.35
CA SER A 2 -7.82 -20.26 -6.98
C SER A 2 -8.61 -19.25 -6.14
N LEU A 3 -7.90 -18.50 -5.34
CA LEU A 3 -8.50 -17.38 -4.62
C LEU A 3 -9.14 -16.44 -5.62
N LEU A 4 -10.27 -15.92 -5.26
CA LEU A 4 -10.91 -14.92 -6.06
C LEU A 4 -10.06 -13.66 -6.08
N LYS A 5 -10.08 -12.97 -7.18
CA LYS A 5 -9.29 -11.73 -7.29
C LYS A 5 -9.71 -10.71 -6.27
N VAL A 6 -10.94 -10.76 -5.80
CA VAL A 6 -11.39 -9.84 -4.77
C VAL A 6 -10.62 -10.00 -3.46
N GLU A 7 -10.09 -11.20 -3.22
CA GLU A 7 -9.30 -11.44 -2.01
C GLU A 7 -7.87 -10.95 -2.14
N GLN A 8 -7.50 -10.52 -3.33
CA GLN A 8 -6.18 -9.97 -3.61
C GLN A 8 -6.23 -8.51 -3.98
N GLU A 9 -7.34 -7.86 -3.65
CA GLU A 9 -7.50 -6.48 -4.08
C GLU A 9 -6.55 -5.53 -3.35
N THR A 10 -6.30 -4.43 -4.03
CA THR A 10 -5.50 -3.34 -3.51
C THR A 10 -6.42 -2.15 -3.30
N ILE A 11 -6.35 -1.55 -2.13
CA ILE A 11 -7.18 -0.42 -1.78
C ILE A 11 -6.29 0.76 -1.46
N ILE A 12 -6.55 1.88 -2.12
CA ILE A 12 -5.81 3.12 -1.88
C ILE A 12 -6.77 4.14 -1.31
N LEU A 13 -6.45 4.62 -0.12
CA LEU A 13 -7.27 5.63 0.56
C LEU A 13 -6.49 6.92 0.66
N PHE A 14 -7.06 7.99 0.14
CA PHE A 14 -6.48 9.31 0.24
C PHE A 14 -7.05 10.03 1.45
N ASN A 15 -6.16 10.51 2.30
CA ASN A 15 -6.56 11.29 3.45
C ASN A 15 -6.64 12.76 3.04
N GLU A 16 -7.83 13.32 3.07
CA GLU A 16 -8.02 14.70 2.64
C GLU A 16 -7.35 15.71 3.57
N ALA A 17 -7.18 15.33 4.83
CA ALA A 17 -6.61 16.21 5.83
C ALA A 17 -5.08 16.14 5.90
N GLU A 18 -4.47 15.19 5.23
CA GLU A 18 -3.03 14.97 5.32
C GLU A 18 -2.40 14.82 3.94
N ALA A 19 -1.08 14.91 3.91
CA ALA A 19 -0.33 14.77 2.66
C ALA A 19 0.00 13.31 2.35
N THR A 20 -0.62 12.38 3.06
CA THR A 20 -0.32 10.95 2.92
C THR A 20 -1.51 10.18 2.38
N ALA A 21 -1.22 9.00 1.86
CA ALA A 21 -2.23 8.04 1.42
C ALA A 21 -1.93 6.69 2.05
N SER A 22 -2.95 5.89 2.23
CA SER A 22 -2.85 4.54 2.76
C SER A 22 -3.04 3.55 1.62
N VAL A 23 -2.13 2.59 1.50
CA VAL A 23 -2.23 1.54 0.48
C VAL A 23 -2.31 0.20 1.18
N TYR A 24 -3.45 -0.48 1.02
CA TYR A 24 -3.65 -1.83 1.53
C TYR A 24 -3.61 -2.78 0.35
N THR A 25 -2.79 -3.82 0.43
CA THR A 25 -2.67 -4.73 -0.69
C THR A 25 -2.33 -6.15 -0.26
N HIS A 26 -2.89 -7.11 -1.00
CA HIS A 26 -2.51 -8.52 -0.93
C HIS A 26 -1.57 -8.89 -2.06
N ASN A 27 -1.31 -7.99 -2.99
CA ASN A 27 -0.48 -8.27 -4.14
C ASN A 27 0.99 -8.39 -3.73
N ALA A 28 1.57 -9.57 -3.90
CA ALA A 28 2.92 -9.85 -3.44
C ALA A 28 3.97 -8.99 -4.14
N ALA A 29 3.79 -8.71 -5.41
CA ALA A 29 4.73 -7.89 -6.15
C ALA A 29 4.70 -6.45 -5.64
N LEU A 30 3.51 -5.92 -5.39
CA LEU A 30 3.36 -4.57 -4.87
C LEU A 30 3.89 -4.48 -3.44
N GLN A 31 3.62 -5.50 -2.62
CA GLN A 31 4.16 -5.54 -1.26
C GLN A 31 5.68 -5.48 -1.25
N ARG A 32 6.31 -6.19 -2.20
CA ARG A 32 7.76 -6.19 -2.29
C ARG A 32 8.28 -4.80 -2.63
N VAL A 33 7.65 -4.12 -3.57
CA VAL A 33 8.03 -2.76 -3.93
C VAL A 33 7.86 -1.82 -2.74
N LEU A 34 6.75 -1.92 -2.03
CA LEU A 34 6.47 -1.04 -0.90
C LEU A 34 7.43 -1.31 0.26
N LEU A 35 7.75 -2.58 0.53
CA LEU A 35 8.73 -2.91 1.57
C LEU A 35 10.10 -2.37 1.22
N GLU A 36 10.47 -2.44 -0.04
CA GLU A 36 11.73 -1.88 -0.50
C GLU A 36 11.75 -0.36 -0.32
N LEU A 37 10.64 0.31 -0.63
CA LEU A 37 10.53 1.75 -0.41
C LEU A 37 10.62 2.11 1.06
N CYS A 38 10.13 1.25 1.95
CA CYS A 38 10.29 1.46 3.39
C CYS A 38 11.76 1.50 3.79
N GLN A 39 12.60 0.73 3.11
CA GLN A 39 14.02 0.69 3.41
C GLN A 39 14.77 1.86 2.79
N THR A 40 14.39 2.24 1.57
CA THR A 40 15.09 3.30 0.85
C THR A 40 14.58 4.69 1.20
N HIS A 41 13.31 4.80 1.62
CA HIS A 41 12.69 6.08 1.96
C HIS A 41 11.94 5.98 3.29
N PRO A 42 12.65 5.65 4.39
CA PRO A 42 11.97 5.39 5.67
C PRO A 42 11.25 6.60 6.26
N ALA A 43 11.61 7.81 5.82
CA ALA A 43 10.95 9.01 6.31
C ALA A 43 9.62 9.26 5.60
N GLN A 44 9.41 8.65 4.44
CA GLN A 44 8.22 8.87 3.63
C GLN A 44 7.31 7.65 3.57
N VAL A 45 7.86 6.45 3.57
CA VAL A 45 7.08 5.23 3.38
C VAL A 45 7.26 4.32 4.59
N ARG A 46 6.14 3.85 5.16
CA ARG A 46 6.21 2.94 6.28
C ARG A 46 5.04 1.97 6.24
N GLN A 47 5.28 0.78 6.76
CA GLN A 47 4.23 -0.20 6.92
C GLN A 47 3.49 0.11 8.21
N THR A 48 2.17 0.28 8.12
CA THR A 48 1.36 0.63 9.27
C THR A 48 0.62 -0.57 9.85
N GLU A 49 0.35 -1.57 9.02
CA GLU A 49 -0.46 -2.69 9.48
C GLU A 49 -0.16 -3.96 8.71
N ASP A 50 -0.29 -5.10 9.40
CA ASP A 50 -0.21 -6.43 8.81
C ASP A 50 -1.41 -7.17 9.36
N ASN A 51 -2.35 -7.56 8.51
CA ASN A 51 -3.57 -8.23 8.97
C ASN A 51 -3.36 -9.71 9.24
N ARG A 52 -2.13 -10.21 9.04
CA ARG A 52 -1.75 -11.61 9.26
C ARG A 52 -2.48 -12.62 8.39
N HIS A 53 -3.08 -12.11 7.32
CA HIS A 53 -3.76 -12.95 6.32
C HIS A 53 -3.26 -12.63 4.93
N GLY A 54 -2.03 -12.11 4.85
CA GLY A 54 -1.41 -11.79 3.58
C GLY A 54 -1.60 -10.35 3.12
N GLY A 55 -2.37 -9.54 3.87
CA GLY A 55 -2.58 -8.15 3.51
C GLY A 55 -1.70 -7.22 4.33
N LEU A 56 -1.07 -6.28 3.66
CA LEU A 56 -0.22 -5.28 4.31
C LEU A 56 -0.72 -3.89 3.97
N THR A 57 -0.60 -2.99 4.95
CA THR A 57 -0.97 -1.59 4.76
C THR A 57 0.26 -0.72 4.92
N PHE A 58 0.41 0.22 4.00
CA PHE A 58 1.53 1.15 3.99
C PHE A 58 1.02 2.58 3.92
N GLU A 59 1.80 3.49 4.47
CA GLU A 59 1.53 4.92 4.36
C GLU A 59 2.66 5.55 3.56
N LEU A 60 2.31 6.39 2.59
CA LEU A 60 3.29 7.05 1.73
C LEU A 60 2.78 8.41 1.31
N PRO A 61 3.64 9.28 0.74
CA PRO A 61 3.19 10.60 0.32
C PRO A 61 2.08 10.49 -0.73
N LYS A 62 1.03 11.26 -0.54
CA LYS A 62 -0.11 11.26 -1.44
C LYS A 62 0.32 11.57 -2.88
N LYS A 63 1.29 12.43 -3.06
CA LYS A 63 1.76 12.83 -4.39
C LYS A 63 2.49 11.71 -5.12
N TRP A 64 2.89 10.63 -4.43
CA TRP A 64 3.52 9.49 -5.06
C TRP A 64 2.50 8.57 -5.72
N VAL A 65 1.23 8.73 -5.36
CA VAL A 65 0.15 7.96 -5.96
C VAL A 65 -0.51 8.83 -7.00
N LYS A 66 -0.25 8.55 -8.26
CA LYS A 66 -0.78 9.34 -9.36
C LYS A 66 -1.81 8.55 -10.14
N ILE A 67 -2.96 9.18 -10.32
CA ILE A 67 -4.00 8.66 -11.18
C ILE A 67 -4.13 9.64 -12.31
N THR A 68 -3.76 9.21 -13.52
CA THR A 68 -3.88 10.07 -14.69
C THR A 68 -5.05 9.61 -15.52
N PRO A 69 -5.91 10.55 -15.93
CA PRO A 69 -7.06 10.21 -16.77
C PRO A 69 -6.67 9.73 -18.16
#